data_ff7ff462946d43d4568e02288cff3f1c
#
_entry.id   ff7ff462946d43d4568e02288cff3f1c
#
_cell.length_a   1.000
_cell.length_b   1.000
_cell.length_c   1.000
_cell.angle_alpha   90.00
_cell.angle_beta   90.00
_cell.angle_gamma   90.00
#
_symmetry.space_group_name_H-M   'P 1'
#
loop_
_entity.id
_entity.type
_entity.pdbx_description
1 polymer ?
#
loop_
_entity_poly.entity_id
_entity_poly.type
_entity_poly.pdbx_seq_one_letter_code
_entity_poly.pdbx_strand_id
1 'polypeptide(L)'
;MEKRRILIVDDEAGVTRMLKLYLEATQAYEVRTENHGSRAVAAAREFRPHLVLLDVVMPDMDGATVAAEIGADASLKNTPVVFLTALVTGKEVGSAGRNIGGRPFIAKPADPERIIELIEKYVKN
;
A
#
# COMPACT_ATOMS: atom_id res chain seq x y z
N MET A 1 -4.11 1.29 23.34
CA MET A 1 -3.83 0.31 22.27
C MET A 1 -2.94 0.94 21.23
N GLU A 2 -2.02 0.16 20.75
CA GLU A 2 -1.13 0.65 19.70
C GLU A 2 -1.89 0.81 18.39
N LYS A 3 -1.53 1.86 17.67
CA LYS A 3 -2.10 2.08 16.35
C LYS A 3 -1.46 1.14 15.35
N ARG A 4 -2.22 0.76 14.34
CA ARG A 4 -1.67 0.00 13.21
C ARG A 4 -0.85 0.93 12.35
N ARG A 5 0.30 0.48 11.93
CA ARG A 5 1.22 1.28 11.12
C ARG A 5 1.02 0.96 9.65
N ILE A 6 0.71 1.98 8.87
CA ILE A 6 0.47 1.84 7.44
C ILE A 6 1.50 2.66 6.68
N LEU A 7 2.22 2.04 5.77
CA LEU A 7 3.15 2.74 4.88
C LEU A 7 2.45 2.94 3.54
N ILE A 8 2.42 4.17 3.06
CA ILE A 8 1.82 4.48 1.76
C ILE A 8 2.93 4.99 0.84
N VAL A 9 3.10 4.32 -0.29
CA VAL A 9 4.12 4.66 -1.28
C VAL A 9 3.43 4.99 -2.59
N ASP A 10 3.52 6.26 -3.01
CA ASP A 10 2.87 6.75 -4.22
C ASP A 10 3.57 8.04 -4.63
N ASP A 11 3.92 8.17 -5.91
CA ASP A 11 4.64 9.36 -6.36
C ASP A 11 3.78 10.62 -6.35
N GLU A 12 2.48 10.50 -6.22
CA GLU A 12 1.58 11.64 -6.12
C GLU A 12 1.43 12.07 -4.67
N ALA A 13 2.13 13.15 -4.31
CA ALA A 13 2.12 13.63 -2.92
C ALA A 13 0.73 14.00 -2.42
N GLY A 14 -0.14 14.48 -3.31
CA GLY A 14 -1.51 14.80 -2.93
C GLY A 14 -2.29 13.58 -2.48
N VAL A 15 -2.06 12.45 -3.14
CA VAL A 15 -2.73 11.20 -2.80
C VAL A 15 -2.26 10.71 -1.42
N THR A 16 -0.94 10.67 -1.20
CA THR A 16 -0.42 10.17 0.07
C THR A 16 -0.85 11.06 1.23
N ARG A 17 -0.85 12.37 1.01
CA ARG A 17 -1.27 13.31 2.05
C ARG A 17 -2.74 13.14 2.42
N MET A 18 -3.60 13.02 1.40
CA MET A 18 -5.03 12.85 1.64
C MET A 18 -5.31 11.57 2.40
N LEU A 19 -4.70 10.48 1.98
CA LEU A 19 -4.93 9.18 2.62
C LEU A 19 -4.39 9.17 4.05
N LYS A 20 -3.22 9.79 4.26
CA LYS A 20 -2.68 9.89 5.61
C LYS A 20 -3.62 10.65 6.53
N LEU A 21 -4.13 11.80 6.07
CA LEU A 21 -5.05 12.59 6.87
C LEU A 21 -6.31 11.80 7.21
N TYR A 22 -6.86 11.12 6.22
CA TYR A 22 -8.08 10.35 6.44
C TYR A 22 -7.85 9.21 7.45
N LEU A 23 -6.80 8.43 7.23
CA LEU A 23 -6.55 7.28 8.08
C LEU A 23 -6.19 7.70 9.51
N GLU A 24 -5.38 8.75 9.65
CA GLU A 24 -4.99 9.18 10.99
C GLU A 24 -6.13 9.85 11.75
N ALA A 25 -7.10 10.41 11.02
CA ALA A 25 -8.27 11.00 11.66
C ALA A 25 -9.13 9.95 12.39
N THR A 26 -9.05 8.70 12.01
CA THR A 26 -9.76 7.63 12.69
C THR A 26 -9.15 7.29 14.05
N GLN A 27 -7.92 7.74 14.29
CA GLN A 27 -7.16 7.46 15.50
C GLN A 27 -6.75 5.99 15.65
N ALA A 28 -7.04 5.17 14.65
CA ALA A 28 -6.68 3.75 14.66
C ALA A 28 -5.35 3.48 13.95
N TYR A 29 -4.85 4.43 13.17
CA TYR A 29 -3.68 4.21 12.30
C TYR A 29 -2.64 5.28 12.48
N GLU A 30 -1.39 4.84 12.36
CA GLU A 30 -0.24 5.72 12.24
C GLU A 30 0.29 5.53 10.81
N VAL A 31 0.49 6.62 10.07
CA VAL A 31 0.78 6.52 8.65
C VAL A 31 2.12 7.19 8.34
N ARG A 32 2.96 6.46 7.60
CA ARG A 32 4.15 7.03 7.00
C ARG A 32 3.96 7.04 5.49
N THR A 33 4.40 8.12 4.83
CA THR A 33 4.30 8.23 3.39
C THR A 33 5.67 8.34 2.76
N GLU A 34 5.81 7.77 1.57
CA GLU A 34 6.98 7.93 0.73
C GLU A 34 6.51 8.19 -0.70
N ASN A 35 7.16 9.12 -1.37
CA ASN A 35 6.76 9.50 -2.72
C ASN A 35 7.73 9.01 -3.79
N HIS A 36 8.66 8.13 -3.40
CA HIS A 36 9.62 7.52 -4.31
C HIS A 36 9.71 6.03 -4.02
N GLY A 37 9.53 5.22 -5.06
CA GLY A 37 9.61 3.77 -4.91
C GLY A 37 10.96 3.31 -4.37
N SER A 38 12.03 4.01 -4.76
CA SER A 38 13.38 3.66 -4.33
C SER A 38 13.60 3.81 -2.81
N ARG A 39 12.70 4.50 -2.12
CA ARG A 39 12.80 4.66 -0.67
C ARG A 39 11.91 3.71 0.12
N ALA A 40 11.09 2.94 -0.59
CA ALA A 40 10.03 2.17 0.06
C ALA A 40 10.58 1.10 1.00
N VAL A 41 11.58 0.34 0.56
CA VAL A 41 12.09 -0.76 1.37
C VAL A 41 12.78 -0.24 2.62
N ALA A 42 13.59 0.81 2.49
CA ALA A 42 14.24 1.40 3.66
C ALA A 42 13.22 1.95 4.65
N ALA A 43 12.18 2.62 4.13
CA ALA A 43 11.12 3.14 4.99
C ALA A 43 10.40 2.01 5.70
N ALA A 44 10.13 0.91 5.00
CA ALA A 44 9.46 -0.23 5.60
C ALA A 44 10.30 -0.86 6.71
N ARG A 45 11.61 -0.96 6.49
CA ARG A 45 12.49 -1.50 7.53
C ARG A 45 12.49 -0.65 8.79
N GLU A 46 12.46 0.66 8.62
CA GLU A 46 12.46 1.60 9.75
C GLU A 46 11.12 1.62 10.47
N PHE A 47 10.06 1.72 9.69
CA PHE A 47 8.73 1.93 10.23
C PHE A 47 8.07 0.64 10.70
N ARG A 48 8.43 -0.48 10.11
CA ARG A 48 7.85 -1.79 10.39
C ARG A 48 6.34 -1.75 10.28
N PRO A 49 5.82 -1.47 9.07
CA PRO A 49 4.38 -1.33 8.91
C PRO A 49 3.66 -2.66 9.04
N HIS A 50 2.41 -2.57 9.42
CA HIS A 50 1.52 -3.73 9.44
C HIS A 50 0.97 -4.00 8.04
N LEU A 51 0.99 -2.98 7.17
CA LEU A 51 0.53 -3.12 5.78
C LEU A 51 1.14 -2.00 4.95
N VAL A 52 1.44 -2.30 3.69
CA VAL A 52 1.97 -1.33 2.73
C VAL A 52 0.94 -1.11 1.62
N LEU A 53 0.57 0.15 1.39
CA LEU A 53 -0.19 0.55 0.21
C LEU A 53 0.82 1.07 -0.81
N LEU A 54 0.81 0.52 -2.01
CA LEU A 54 1.91 0.71 -2.94
C LEU A 54 1.39 0.95 -4.36
N ASP A 55 1.70 2.12 -4.91
CA ASP A 55 1.37 2.43 -6.30
C ASP A 55 2.16 1.51 -7.24
N VAL A 56 1.52 1.06 -8.28
CA VAL A 56 2.16 0.19 -9.27
C VAL A 56 3.08 0.99 -10.20
N VAL A 57 2.64 2.17 -10.63
CA VAL A 57 3.37 2.96 -11.62
C VAL A 57 4.00 4.17 -10.96
N MET A 58 5.32 4.14 -10.86
CA MET A 58 6.09 5.26 -10.33
C MET A 58 7.31 5.48 -11.22
N PRO A 59 7.74 6.74 -11.40
CA PRO A 59 8.79 7.04 -12.38
C PRO A 59 10.16 6.44 -12.04
N ASP A 60 10.49 6.29 -10.77
CA ASP A 60 11.83 5.84 -10.39
C ASP A 60 11.93 4.33 -10.18
N MET A 61 10.84 3.67 -9.80
CA MET A 61 10.87 2.23 -9.57
C MET A 61 9.42 1.76 -9.50
N ASP A 62 9.06 0.77 -10.32
CA ASP A 62 7.67 0.32 -10.33
C ASP A 62 7.32 -0.47 -9.07
N GLY A 63 6.03 -0.49 -8.77
CA GLY A 63 5.54 -1.13 -7.56
C GLY A 63 5.78 -2.62 -7.52
N ALA A 64 5.77 -3.28 -8.68
CA ALA A 64 6.00 -4.72 -8.71
C ALA A 64 7.41 -5.05 -8.21
N THR A 65 8.40 -4.23 -8.60
CA THR A 65 9.77 -4.40 -8.13
C THR A 65 9.86 -4.18 -6.63
N VAL A 66 9.21 -3.11 -6.13
CA VAL A 66 9.20 -2.83 -4.70
C VAL A 66 8.57 -4.00 -3.92
N ALA A 67 7.43 -4.50 -4.42
CA ALA A 67 6.75 -5.62 -3.75
C ALA A 67 7.62 -6.86 -3.72
N ALA A 68 8.36 -7.12 -4.81
CA ALA A 68 9.27 -8.26 -4.85
C ALA A 68 10.39 -8.12 -3.82
N GLU A 69 10.92 -6.91 -3.67
CA GLU A 69 11.97 -6.67 -2.69
C GLU A 69 11.46 -6.82 -1.27
N ILE A 70 10.26 -6.35 -1.01
CA ILE A 70 9.62 -6.54 0.30
C ILE A 70 9.45 -8.03 0.59
N GLY A 71 8.97 -8.78 -0.39
CA GLY A 71 8.76 -10.22 -0.23
C GLY A 71 10.04 -11.00 -0.04
N ALA A 72 11.17 -10.48 -0.54
CA ALA A 72 12.47 -11.14 -0.41
C ALA A 72 13.22 -10.72 0.87
N ASP A 73 12.74 -9.70 1.56
CA ASP A 73 13.41 -9.19 2.76
C ASP A 73 12.95 -10.00 3.98
N ALA A 74 13.91 -10.58 4.69
CA ALA A 74 13.59 -11.47 5.81
C ALA A 74 12.73 -10.79 6.88
N SER A 75 12.89 -9.48 7.07
CA SER A 75 12.14 -8.77 8.10
C SER A 75 10.77 -8.28 7.61
N LEU A 76 10.53 -8.31 6.29
CA LEU A 76 9.32 -7.73 5.70
C LEU A 76 8.47 -8.74 4.94
N LYS A 77 8.95 -9.95 4.75
CA LYS A 77 8.31 -10.91 3.85
C LYS A 77 6.87 -11.25 4.23
N ASN A 78 6.52 -11.07 5.49
CA ASN A 78 5.16 -11.38 5.95
C ASN A 78 4.26 -10.14 6.00
N THR A 79 4.78 -8.98 5.60
CA THR A 79 3.99 -7.74 5.59
C THR A 79 3.10 -7.72 4.36
N PRO A 80 1.77 -7.60 4.54
CA PRO A 80 0.88 -7.54 3.38
C PRO A 80 1.12 -6.29 2.56
N VAL A 81 1.07 -6.45 1.24
CA VAL A 81 1.17 -5.34 0.29
C VAL A 81 -0.12 -5.28 -0.50
N VAL A 82 -0.75 -4.12 -0.53
CA VAL A 82 -1.94 -3.85 -1.33
C VAL A 82 -1.58 -2.80 -2.36
N PHE A 83 -1.77 -3.10 -3.63
CA PHE A 83 -1.44 -2.15 -4.69
C PHE A 83 -2.51 -1.07 -4.84
N LEU A 84 -2.08 0.15 -5.15
CA LEU A 84 -2.95 1.23 -5.61
C LEU A 84 -2.60 1.48 -7.07
N THR A 85 -3.58 1.49 -7.96
CA THR A 85 -3.23 1.66 -9.36
C THR A 85 -4.33 2.33 -10.17
N ALA A 86 -3.92 3.21 -11.07
CA ALA A 86 -4.81 3.82 -12.05
C ALA A 86 -4.86 3.01 -13.35
N LEU A 87 -4.05 1.96 -13.47
CA LEU A 87 -3.96 1.19 -14.70
C LEU A 87 -5.07 0.18 -14.88
N VAL A 88 -5.71 -0.22 -13.78
CA VAL A 88 -6.67 -1.31 -13.84
C VAL A 88 -8.03 -0.78 -14.27
N THR A 89 -8.59 -1.36 -15.32
CA THR A 89 -9.94 -1.07 -15.78
C THR A 89 -10.86 -2.22 -15.37
N GLY A 90 -12.14 -2.02 -15.51
CA GLY A 90 -13.12 -3.08 -15.26
C GLY A 90 -12.81 -4.34 -16.03
N LYS A 91 -12.33 -4.19 -17.27
CA LYS A 91 -11.97 -5.32 -18.11
C LYS A 91 -10.78 -6.08 -17.56
N GLU A 92 -9.77 -5.36 -17.13
CA GLU A 92 -8.55 -5.97 -16.63
C GLU A 92 -8.78 -6.66 -15.30
N VAL A 93 -9.69 -6.13 -14.51
CA VAL A 93 -10.07 -6.75 -13.25
C VAL A 93 -10.77 -8.06 -13.50
N GLY A 94 -11.80 -8.02 -14.33
CA GLY A 94 -12.57 -9.16 -14.80
C GLY A 94 -12.49 -10.40 -13.95
N SER A 95 -12.47 -11.53 -14.64
CA SER A 95 -12.43 -12.83 -13.98
C SER A 95 -11.06 -13.14 -13.36
N ALA A 96 -10.03 -12.38 -13.73
CA ALA A 96 -8.72 -12.59 -13.15
C ALA A 96 -8.70 -12.26 -11.67
N GLY A 97 -9.77 -11.71 -11.16
CA GLY A 97 -9.90 -11.48 -9.77
C GLY A 97 -9.41 -10.10 -9.36
N ARG A 98 -8.97 -10.01 -8.15
CA ARG A 98 -8.69 -8.74 -7.52
C ARG A 98 -7.27 -8.66 -7.04
N ASN A 99 -6.34 -9.25 -7.81
CA ASN A 99 -4.96 -9.19 -7.44
C ASN A 99 -4.07 -8.95 -8.64
N ILE A 100 -2.88 -8.46 -8.36
CA ILE A 100 -1.81 -8.25 -9.31
C ILE A 100 -0.62 -9.00 -8.75
N GLY A 101 -0.11 -9.96 -9.52
CA GLY A 101 1.01 -10.75 -9.06
C GLY A 101 0.74 -11.47 -7.76
N GLY A 102 -0.50 -11.91 -7.54
CA GLY A 102 -0.90 -12.61 -6.31
C GLY A 102 -1.22 -11.69 -5.15
N ARG A 103 -1.20 -10.37 -5.33
CA ARG A 103 -1.47 -9.41 -4.25
C ARG A 103 -2.73 -8.61 -4.56
N PRO A 104 -3.50 -8.24 -3.53
CA PRO A 104 -4.71 -7.45 -3.75
C PRO A 104 -4.39 -6.04 -4.24
N PHE A 105 -5.36 -5.41 -4.87
CA PHE A 105 -5.19 -4.04 -5.33
C PHE A 105 -6.47 -3.24 -5.15
N ILE A 106 -6.32 -1.91 -5.16
CA ILE A 106 -7.41 -0.96 -5.15
C ILE A 106 -7.22 -0.03 -6.34
N ALA A 107 -8.25 0.13 -7.16
CA ALA A 107 -8.20 1.03 -8.30
C ALA A 107 -8.30 2.49 -7.82
N LYS A 108 -7.55 3.37 -8.47
CA LYS A 108 -7.64 4.80 -8.20
C LYS A 108 -8.80 5.42 -8.98
N PRO A 109 -9.45 6.43 -8.44
CA PRO A 109 -9.23 7.06 -7.15
C PRO A 109 -9.65 6.13 -6.02
N ALA A 110 -8.80 6.02 -5.01
CA ALA A 110 -9.03 5.08 -3.93
C ALA A 110 -10.06 5.63 -2.95
N ASP A 111 -11.07 4.83 -2.67
CA ASP A 111 -12.04 5.13 -1.65
C ASP A 111 -11.42 4.83 -0.29
N PRO A 112 -11.27 5.83 0.60
CA PRO A 112 -10.65 5.57 1.90
C PRO A 112 -11.34 4.50 2.72
N GLU A 113 -12.67 4.39 2.60
CA GLU A 113 -13.41 3.35 3.33
C GLU A 113 -13.03 1.97 2.81
N ARG A 114 -12.83 1.84 1.50
CA ARG A 114 -12.39 0.58 0.91
C ARG A 114 -11.00 0.22 1.40
N ILE A 115 -10.13 1.21 1.53
CA ILE A 115 -8.78 1.00 2.06
C ILE A 115 -8.87 0.45 3.48
N ILE A 116 -9.71 1.05 4.32
CA ILE A 116 -9.89 0.58 5.69
C ILE A 116 -10.40 -0.85 5.72
N GLU A 117 -11.37 -1.19 4.86
CA GLU A 117 -11.87 -2.56 4.77
C GLU A 117 -10.73 -3.55 4.49
N LEU A 118 -9.85 -3.20 3.56
CA LEU A 118 -8.75 -4.09 3.22
C LEU A 118 -7.72 -4.16 4.32
N ILE A 119 -7.44 -3.05 4.98
CA ILE A 119 -6.55 -3.07 6.14
C ILE A 119 -7.11 -4.04 7.20
N GLU A 120 -8.38 -3.91 7.52
CA GLU A 120 -9.01 -4.77 8.52
C GLU A 120 -8.98 -6.24 8.11
N LYS A 121 -9.09 -6.49 6.82
CA LYS A 121 -9.07 -7.86 6.30
C LYS A 121 -7.68 -8.50 6.39
N TYR A 122 -6.64 -7.74 6.05
CA TYR A 122 -5.29 -8.29 5.93
C TYR A 122 -4.43 -8.09 7.16
N VAL A 123 -4.74 -7.11 8.00
CA VAL A 123 -3.97 -6.87 9.22
C VAL A 123 -4.73 -7.46 10.39
N LYS A 124 -4.41 -8.68 10.69
CA LYS A 124 -5.00 -9.34 11.85
C LYS A 124 -3.97 -9.42 12.95
N ASN A 125 -4.43 -9.43 14.13
CA ASN A 125 -3.53 -9.52 15.28
C ASN A 125 -2.83 -10.83 15.37
#